data_1f54b559fccb61daa86105b6323ed0b9
#
_entry.id   1f54b559fccb61daa86105b6323ed0b9
#
_cell.length_a   1.000
_cell.length_b   1.000
_cell.length_c   1.000
_cell.angle_alpha   90.00
_cell.angle_beta   90.00
_cell.angle_gamma   90.00
#
_symmetry.space_group_name_H-M   'P 1'
#
loop_
_entity.id
_entity.type
_entity.pdbx_description
1 polymer ?
#
loop_
_entity_poly.entity_id
_entity_poly.type
_entity_poly.pdbx_seq_one_letter_code
_entity_poly.pdbx_strand_id
1 'polypeptide(L)'
;MTAMRTEALEAPDRVAAQLAANGPRLERLAERLRTRPPAFAMTVARGSSNHAAGYARYLFETALGLVTASAAPSVVTCYGAELRVADALVLAVSQSGESPDLLATLEAARRGGAQTVALVNAEASPLARAAEHVLPLMAWPETGIAATKSFIASLSAMAALVAAWTRDVALAEALDALPGRLRDACAVDWSAARPVLAPADSLLVVGRGYALPVAQEMALKGKETCTLHAEPFSAAELLHGPVALVDEGFPVLLLAMPDTTLGGVLDVARRLRAQGAHLLVASAVPEALALADTPLPLPAPLHPMLDPIVAVQAFYLMIDAVAADRGLDPDRPRALTGKVVRTV
;
A
#
# COMPACT_ATOMS: atom_id res chain seq x y z
N MET A 1 17.28 15.23 9.77
CA MET A 1 16.28 14.63 8.87
C MET A 1 16.30 13.14 9.18
N THR A 2 15.13 12.55 9.41
CA THR A 2 14.99 11.12 9.71
C THR A 2 15.31 10.27 8.49
N ALA A 3 15.67 8.99 8.68
CA ALA A 3 15.81 8.05 7.56
C ALA A 3 14.48 7.86 6.86
N MET A 4 13.37 7.72 7.63
CA MET A 4 12.02 7.62 7.07
C MET A 4 11.70 8.76 6.09
N ARG A 5 11.96 10.02 6.48
CA ARG A 5 11.71 11.18 5.61
C ARG A 5 12.62 11.19 4.38
N THR A 6 13.89 10.90 4.57
CA THR A 6 14.87 10.83 3.46
C THR A 6 14.44 9.78 2.43
N GLU A 7 14.08 8.60 2.89
CA GLU A 7 13.66 7.46 2.07
C GLU A 7 12.31 7.71 1.38
N ALA A 8 11.37 8.40 2.05
CA ALA A 8 10.13 8.83 1.41
C ALA A 8 10.39 9.82 0.26
N LEU A 9 11.33 10.77 0.44
CA LEU A 9 11.71 11.72 -0.60
C LEU A 9 12.45 11.09 -1.79
N GLU A 10 13.09 9.93 -1.59
CA GLU A 10 13.73 9.17 -2.67
C GLU A 10 12.72 8.40 -3.55
N ALA A 11 11.49 8.14 -3.07
CA ALA A 11 10.51 7.28 -3.75
C ALA A 11 10.24 7.66 -5.22
N PRO A 12 10.11 8.95 -5.60
CA PRO A 12 9.90 9.33 -7.00
C PRO A 12 11.01 8.82 -7.94
N ASP A 13 12.27 8.96 -7.52
CA ASP A 13 13.43 8.54 -8.33
C ASP A 13 13.57 7.01 -8.35
N ARG A 14 13.19 6.33 -7.24
CA ARG A 14 13.18 4.87 -7.18
C ARG A 14 12.11 4.28 -8.09
N VAL A 15 10.91 4.88 -8.13
CA VAL A 15 9.85 4.47 -9.05
C VAL A 15 10.28 4.67 -10.51
N ALA A 16 10.88 5.81 -10.84
CA ALA A 16 11.40 6.05 -12.20
C ALA A 16 12.43 4.98 -12.62
N ALA A 17 13.39 4.68 -11.75
CA ALA A 17 14.40 3.66 -11.99
C ALA A 17 13.79 2.25 -12.12
N GLN A 18 12.81 1.93 -11.28
CA GLN A 18 12.08 0.66 -11.29
C GLN A 18 11.34 0.44 -12.60
N LEU A 19 10.55 1.41 -13.05
CA LEU A 19 9.77 1.31 -14.28
C LEU A 19 10.69 1.11 -15.48
N ALA A 20 11.78 1.88 -15.56
CA ALA A 20 12.79 1.75 -16.62
C ALA A 20 13.46 0.37 -16.62
N ALA A 21 13.86 -0.14 -15.45
CA ALA A 21 14.60 -1.41 -15.35
C ALA A 21 13.72 -2.65 -15.56
N ASN A 22 12.44 -2.58 -15.15
CA ASN A 22 11.54 -3.73 -15.17
C ASN A 22 10.81 -3.94 -16.49
N GLY A 23 10.80 -2.99 -17.41
CA GLY A 23 10.06 -3.08 -18.67
C GLY A 23 10.19 -4.45 -19.36
N PRO A 24 11.40 -4.92 -19.70
CA PRO A 24 11.58 -6.22 -20.37
C PRO A 24 11.13 -7.44 -19.53
N ARG A 25 11.18 -7.34 -18.18
CA ARG A 25 10.72 -8.40 -17.28
C ARG A 25 9.19 -8.44 -17.23
N LEU A 26 8.55 -7.28 -17.18
CA LEU A 26 7.10 -7.12 -17.19
C LEU A 26 6.49 -7.65 -18.48
N GLU A 27 7.06 -7.32 -19.65
CA GLU A 27 6.58 -7.81 -20.94
C GLU A 27 6.65 -9.35 -21.03
N ARG A 28 7.77 -9.95 -20.63
CA ARG A 28 7.91 -11.41 -20.62
C ARG A 28 6.93 -12.09 -19.67
N LEU A 29 6.75 -11.54 -18.47
CA LEU A 29 5.82 -12.08 -17.49
C LEU A 29 4.37 -11.93 -17.98
N ALA A 30 4.00 -10.75 -18.48
CA ALA A 30 2.69 -10.48 -19.02
C ALA A 30 2.35 -11.40 -20.21
N GLU A 31 3.30 -11.64 -21.12
CA GLU A 31 3.09 -12.59 -22.23
C GLU A 31 2.87 -14.00 -21.73
N ARG A 32 3.65 -14.45 -20.74
CA ARG A 32 3.43 -15.77 -20.13
C ARG A 32 2.06 -15.88 -19.48
N LEU A 33 1.62 -14.85 -18.75
CA LEU A 33 0.31 -14.84 -18.08
C LEU A 33 -0.86 -14.77 -19.09
N ARG A 34 -0.65 -14.17 -20.27
CA ARG A 34 -1.63 -14.21 -21.36
C ARG A 34 -1.71 -15.58 -22.04
N THR A 35 -0.56 -16.25 -22.21
CA THR A 35 -0.51 -17.58 -22.88
C THR A 35 -0.93 -18.71 -21.94
N ARG A 36 -0.69 -18.57 -20.64
CA ARG A 36 -1.13 -19.50 -19.59
C ARG A 36 -1.86 -18.71 -18.49
N PRO A 37 -3.11 -18.30 -18.72
CA PRO A 37 -3.84 -17.49 -17.75
C PRO A 37 -4.10 -18.30 -16.48
N PRO A 38 -3.82 -17.72 -15.29
CA PRO A 38 -4.14 -18.37 -14.03
C PRO A 38 -5.65 -18.38 -13.80
N ALA A 39 -6.15 -19.41 -13.11
CA ALA A 39 -7.56 -19.50 -12.73
C ALA A 39 -7.90 -18.55 -11.54
N PHE A 40 -6.93 -18.28 -10.69
CA PHE A 40 -7.02 -17.34 -9.56
C PHE A 40 -5.62 -16.87 -9.16
N ALA A 41 -5.56 -15.82 -8.35
CA ALA A 41 -4.31 -15.38 -7.76
C ALA A 41 -4.29 -15.61 -6.24
N MET A 42 -3.10 -15.75 -5.68
CA MET A 42 -2.86 -15.78 -4.25
C MET A 42 -1.69 -14.86 -3.91
N THR A 43 -1.84 -14.03 -2.90
CA THR A 43 -0.76 -13.16 -2.41
C THR A 43 -0.18 -13.66 -1.10
N VAL A 44 1.15 -13.50 -0.92
CA VAL A 44 1.88 -13.90 0.28
C VAL A 44 2.75 -12.74 0.74
N ALA A 45 2.47 -12.17 1.91
CA ALA A 45 3.20 -11.02 2.42
C ALA A 45 2.99 -10.81 3.94
N ARG A 46 3.74 -9.87 4.53
CA ARG A 46 3.62 -9.41 5.93
C ARG A 46 3.76 -7.89 6.02
N GLY A 47 3.20 -7.30 7.09
CA GLY A 47 3.34 -5.86 7.38
C GLY A 47 2.91 -4.97 6.21
N SER A 48 3.69 -3.94 5.91
CA SER A 48 3.45 -3.03 4.77
C SER A 48 3.35 -3.77 3.43
N SER A 49 4.16 -4.82 3.24
CA SER A 49 4.06 -5.65 2.03
C SER A 49 2.71 -6.37 1.91
N ASN A 50 2.05 -6.70 3.05
CA ASN A 50 0.70 -7.28 3.01
C ASN A 50 -0.36 -6.26 2.58
N HIS A 51 -0.22 -5.00 2.97
CA HIS A 51 -1.08 -3.93 2.47
C HIS A 51 -0.87 -3.71 0.96
N ALA A 52 0.39 -3.73 0.50
CA ALA A 52 0.69 -3.71 -0.93
C ALA A 52 0.07 -4.91 -1.67
N ALA A 53 0.12 -6.11 -1.09
CA ALA A 53 -0.55 -7.29 -1.64
C ALA A 53 -2.08 -7.13 -1.69
N GLY A 54 -2.68 -6.45 -0.71
CA GLY A 54 -4.08 -6.06 -0.74
C GLY A 54 -4.42 -5.13 -1.92
N TYR A 55 -3.50 -4.23 -2.29
CA TYR A 55 -3.67 -3.40 -3.48
C TYR A 55 -3.62 -4.23 -4.77
N ALA A 56 -2.71 -5.22 -4.88
CA ALA A 56 -2.68 -6.14 -6.01
C ALA A 56 -4.01 -6.88 -6.19
N ARG A 57 -4.67 -7.25 -5.09
CA ARG A 57 -6.00 -7.86 -5.14
C ARG A 57 -7.01 -6.96 -5.87
N TYR A 58 -7.11 -5.68 -5.50
CA TYR A 58 -8.01 -4.76 -6.20
C TYR A 58 -7.66 -4.61 -7.67
N LEU A 59 -6.37 -4.51 -8.00
CA LEU A 59 -5.93 -4.41 -9.39
C LEU A 59 -6.33 -5.66 -10.21
N PHE A 60 -6.06 -6.85 -9.70
CA PHE A 60 -6.33 -8.09 -10.43
C PHE A 60 -7.83 -8.36 -10.55
N GLU A 61 -8.60 -8.13 -9.49
CA GLU A 61 -10.04 -8.35 -9.52
C GLU A 61 -10.75 -7.36 -10.45
N THR A 62 -10.35 -6.09 -10.47
CA THR A 62 -11.03 -5.05 -11.28
C THR A 62 -10.58 -5.06 -12.76
N ALA A 63 -9.28 -5.23 -13.03
CA ALA A 63 -8.76 -5.13 -14.39
C ALA A 63 -8.78 -6.47 -15.16
N LEU A 64 -8.73 -7.59 -14.44
CA LEU A 64 -8.58 -8.93 -15.02
C LEU A 64 -9.75 -9.86 -14.68
N GLY A 65 -10.64 -9.49 -13.76
CA GLY A 65 -11.66 -10.39 -13.19
C GLY A 65 -11.05 -11.57 -12.42
N LEU A 66 -9.77 -11.48 -12.05
CA LEU A 66 -9.01 -12.56 -11.45
C LEU A 66 -9.18 -12.56 -9.93
N VAL A 67 -9.99 -13.46 -9.39
CA VAL A 67 -10.20 -13.63 -7.95
C VAL A 67 -8.87 -13.80 -7.24
N THR A 68 -8.65 -13.02 -6.20
CA THR A 68 -7.37 -12.97 -5.50
C THR A 68 -7.53 -13.20 -4.00
N ALA A 69 -6.91 -14.25 -3.47
CA ALA A 69 -6.90 -14.60 -2.06
C ALA A 69 -5.60 -14.15 -1.38
N SER A 70 -5.67 -13.79 -0.11
CA SER A 70 -4.48 -13.60 0.73
C SER A 70 -4.14 -14.91 1.42
N ALA A 71 -2.91 -15.39 1.26
CA ALA A 71 -2.45 -16.59 1.97
C ALA A 71 -2.27 -16.31 3.47
N ALA A 72 -2.57 -17.33 4.27
CA ALA A 72 -2.16 -17.38 5.66
C ALA A 72 -0.93 -18.31 5.77
N PRO A 73 0.32 -17.80 5.87
CA PRO A 73 1.52 -18.63 5.87
C PRO A 73 1.52 -19.73 6.94
N SER A 74 0.87 -19.49 8.08
CA SER A 74 0.72 -20.49 9.16
C SER A 74 -0.01 -21.77 8.71
N VAL A 75 -0.86 -21.71 7.69
CA VAL A 75 -1.53 -22.90 7.13
C VAL A 75 -0.50 -23.88 6.60
N VAL A 76 0.56 -23.40 5.98
CA VAL A 76 1.67 -24.22 5.50
C VAL A 76 2.67 -24.50 6.62
N THR A 77 3.12 -23.45 7.32
CA THR A 77 4.27 -23.56 8.25
C THR A 77 3.94 -24.20 9.59
N CYS A 78 2.72 -24.00 10.10
CA CYS A 78 2.30 -24.53 11.40
C CYS A 78 1.40 -25.75 11.25
N TYR A 79 0.49 -25.75 10.28
CA TYR A 79 -0.47 -26.86 10.11
C TYR A 79 -0.03 -27.89 9.06
N GLY A 80 1.06 -27.64 8.32
CA GLY A 80 1.59 -28.56 7.30
C GLY A 80 0.62 -28.86 6.16
N ALA A 81 -0.33 -27.97 5.90
CA ALA A 81 -1.36 -28.19 4.88
C ALA A 81 -0.80 -28.02 3.46
N GLU A 82 -1.20 -28.90 2.57
CA GLU A 82 -0.93 -28.79 1.14
C GLU A 82 -2.03 -27.96 0.45
N LEU A 83 -1.62 -26.91 -0.27
CA LEU A 83 -2.53 -26.02 -0.98
C LEU A 83 -2.77 -26.53 -2.42
N ARG A 84 -4.03 -26.51 -2.88
CA ARG A 84 -4.39 -26.79 -4.26
C ARG A 84 -4.25 -25.53 -5.10
N VAL A 85 -3.08 -25.32 -5.68
CA VAL A 85 -2.70 -24.06 -6.36
C VAL A 85 -2.09 -24.28 -7.76
N ALA A 86 -2.33 -25.45 -8.39
CA ALA A 86 -1.72 -25.83 -9.67
C ALA A 86 -1.96 -24.78 -10.78
N ASP A 87 -3.12 -24.15 -10.81
CA ASP A 87 -3.49 -23.14 -11.82
C ASP A 87 -3.50 -21.72 -11.25
N ALA A 88 -2.83 -21.49 -10.11
CA ALA A 88 -2.75 -20.18 -9.48
C ALA A 88 -1.55 -19.37 -9.98
N LEU A 89 -1.70 -18.04 -9.93
CA LEU A 89 -0.59 -17.11 -9.83
C LEU A 89 -0.33 -16.81 -8.35
N VAL A 90 0.87 -17.10 -7.86
CA VAL A 90 1.25 -16.77 -6.48
C VAL A 90 2.24 -15.62 -6.47
N LEU A 91 1.81 -14.50 -5.91
CA LEU A 91 2.59 -13.27 -5.80
C LEU A 91 3.10 -13.11 -4.37
N ALA A 92 4.41 -13.25 -4.17
CA ALA A 92 5.06 -12.98 -2.89
C ALA A 92 5.66 -11.57 -2.89
N VAL A 93 5.33 -10.78 -1.87
CA VAL A 93 5.82 -9.40 -1.73
C VAL A 93 6.63 -9.29 -0.46
N SER A 94 7.91 -8.90 -0.58
CA SER A 94 8.81 -8.76 0.56
C SER A 94 9.94 -7.79 0.26
N GLN A 95 10.19 -6.84 1.16
CA GLN A 95 11.32 -5.93 1.01
C GLN A 95 12.65 -6.71 1.12
N SER A 96 12.87 -7.50 2.17
CA SER A 96 14.10 -8.25 2.39
C SER A 96 14.18 -9.57 1.59
N GLY A 97 13.03 -10.20 1.34
CA GLY A 97 12.98 -11.54 0.75
C GLY A 97 13.55 -12.65 1.64
N GLU A 98 13.66 -12.42 2.95
CA GLU A 98 14.32 -13.33 3.91
C GLU A 98 13.36 -14.02 4.89
N SER A 99 12.06 -13.66 4.89
CA SER A 99 11.07 -14.20 5.82
C SER A 99 10.85 -15.70 5.57
N PRO A 100 11.16 -16.58 6.55
CA PRO A 100 11.10 -18.04 6.35
C PRO A 100 9.69 -18.57 6.04
N ASP A 101 8.67 -17.97 6.62
CA ASP A 101 7.28 -18.35 6.42
C ASP A 101 6.77 -17.97 5.01
N LEU A 102 7.20 -16.83 4.47
CA LEU A 102 6.91 -16.44 3.09
C LEU A 102 7.63 -17.38 2.11
N LEU A 103 8.90 -17.69 2.37
CA LEU A 103 9.70 -18.62 1.58
C LEU A 103 9.04 -20.01 1.55
N ALA A 104 8.74 -20.58 2.70
CA ALA A 104 8.11 -21.90 2.80
C ALA A 104 6.76 -21.96 2.05
N THR A 105 5.96 -20.89 2.15
CA THR A 105 4.66 -20.81 1.47
C THR A 105 4.84 -20.71 -0.05
N LEU A 106 5.79 -19.91 -0.54
CA LEU A 106 6.09 -19.78 -1.97
C LEU A 106 6.62 -21.10 -2.55
N GLU A 107 7.53 -21.77 -1.83
CA GLU A 107 8.06 -23.07 -2.24
C GLU A 107 6.98 -24.15 -2.28
N ALA A 108 6.08 -24.18 -1.29
CA ALA A 108 4.94 -25.09 -1.29
C ALA A 108 4.02 -24.83 -2.47
N ALA A 109 3.73 -23.57 -2.78
CA ALA A 109 2.92 -23.20 -3.94
C ALA A 109 3.58 -23.62 -5.26
N ARG A 110 4.88 -23.40 -5.41
CA ARG A 110 5.64 -23.82 -6.59
C ARG A 110 5.64 -25.34 -6.77
N ARG A 111 5.86 -26.10 -5.68
CA ARG A 111 5.72 -27.59 -5.72
C ARG A 111 4.32 -28.01 -6.11
N GLY A 112 3.29 -27.25 -5.70
CA GLY A 112 1.90 -27.46 -6.06
C GLY A 112 1.54 -27.08 -7.51
N GLY A 113 2.51 -26.59 -8.33
CA GLY A 113 2.34 -26.27 -9.76
C GLY A 113 1.89 -24.83 -10.03
N ALA A 114 1.86 -23.95 -9.04
CA ALA A 114 1.54 -22.54 -9.24
C ALA A 114 2.62 -21.80 -10.05
N GLN A 115 2.22 -20.81 -10.83
CA GLN A 115 3.14 -19.80 -11.37
C GLN A 115 3.53 -18.85 -10.24
N THR A 116 4.83 -18.69 -9.98
CA THR A 116 5.30 -17.92 -8.80
C THR A 116 6.05 -16.66 -9.21
N VAL A 117 5.69 -15.54 -8.60
CA VAL A 117 6.31 -14.22 -8.80
C VAL A 117 6.75 -13.67 -7.46
N ALA A 118 7.99 -13.20 -7.36
CA ALA A 118 8.48 -12.48 -6.20
C ALA A 118 8.70 -10.99 -6.54
N LEU A 119 8.04 -10.11 -5.79
CA LEU A 119 8.36 -8.68 -5.73
C LEU A 119 9.29 -8.48 -4.54
N VAL A 120 10.56 -8.22 -4.80
CA VAL A 120 11.60 -8.10 -3.76
C VAL A 120 12.55 -6.95 -4.02
N ASN A 121 13.05 -6.34 -2.97
CA ASN A 121 14.09 -5.33 -3.12
C ASN A 121 15.50 -5.95 -3.21
N ALA A 122 15.70 -7.12 -2.56
CA ALA A 122 16.95 -7.88 -2.59
C ALA A 122 16.85 -9.01 -3.64
N GLU A 123 17.37 -8.79 -4.85
CA GLU A 123 17.32 -9.77 -5.94
C GLU A 123 18.10 -11.08 -5.65
N ALA A 124 19.07 -11.03 -4.75
CA ALA A 124 19.82 -12.21 -4.30
C ALA A 124 19.19 -12.92 -3.09
N SER A 125 17.98 -12.53 -2.67
CA SER A 125 17.31 -13.10 -1.50
C SER A 125 16.85 -14.56 -1.71
N PRO A 126 16.63 -15.32 -0.63
CA PRO A 126 16.05 -16.67 -0.72
C PRO A 126 14.71 -16.68 -1.48
N LEU A 127 13.84 -15.71 -1.21
CA LEU A 127 12.53 -15.60 -1.86
C LEU A 127 12.64 -15.39 -3.37
N ALA A 128 13.60 -14.54 -3.81
CA ALA A 128 13.87 -14.32 -5.23
C ALA A 128 14.34 -15.62 -5.93
N ARG A 129 15.21 -16.38 -5.29
CA ARG A 129 15.71 -17.65 -5.85
C ARG A 129 14.63 -18.74 -5.91
N ALA A 130 13.65 -18.69 -5.02
CA ALA A 130 12.56 -19.68 -4.98
C ALA A 130 11.47 -19.41 -6.03
N ALA A 131 11.29 -18.18 -6.47
CA ALA A 131 10.29 -17.79 -7.46
C ALA A 131 10.70 -18.14 -8.92
N GLU A 132 9.71 -18.38 -9.79
CA GLU A 132 9.95 -18.52 -11.23
C GLU A 132 10.25 -17.18 -11.90
N HIS A 133 9.62 -16.12 -11.41
CA HIS A 133 9.78 -14.76 -11.92
C HIS A 133 10.09 -13.80 -10.77
N VAL A 134 10.98 -12.84 -11.04
CA VAL A 134 11.36 -11.81 -10.07
C VAL A 134 11.13 -10.44 -10.69
N LEU A 135 10.41 -9.59 -9.97
CA LEU A 135 10.24 -8.18 -10.26
C LEU A 135 10.94 -7.37 -9.14
N PRO A 136 12.14 -6.84 -9.39
CA PRO A 136 12.86 -6.05 -8.41
C PRO A 136 12.12 -4.75 -8.07
N LEU A 137 12.07 -4.42 -6.79
CA LEU A 137 11.49 -3.16 -6.35
C LEU A 137 12.36 -1.95 -6.65
N MET A 138 13.67 -2.15 -6.83
CA MET A 138 14.65 -1.10 -7.11
C MET A 138 14.65 0.04 -6.08
N ALA A 139 14.12 -0.21 -4.89
CA ALA A 139 13.98 0.78 -3.83
C ALA A 139 15.31 1.09 -3.11
N TRP A 140 16.42 0.38 -3.48
CA TRP A 140 17.72 0.48 -2.84
C TRP A 140 17.70 0.20 -1.33
N PRO A 141 18.79 0.35 -0.59
CA PRO A 141 18.75 0.15 0.85
C PRO A 141 17.69 1.06 1.47
N GLU A 142 16.79 0.47 2.23
CA GLU A 142 15.81 1.14 3.07
C GLU A 142 16.14 0.77 4.51
N THR A 143 16.73 1.73 5.23
CA THR A 143 17.32 1.55 6.56
C THR A 143 16.34 1.88 7.68
N GLY A 144 15.38 2.77 7.39
CA GLY A 144 14.28 3.06 8.29
C GLY A 144 13.48 1.79 8.62
N ILE A 145 13.06 1.63 9.88
CA ILE A 145 12.23 0.49 10.31
C ILE A 145 10.86 0.57 9.62
N ALA A 146 10.27 1.75 9.60
CA ALA A 146 9.02 2.02 8.90
C ALA A 146 9.26 2.05 7.38
N ALA A 147 8.68 1.11 6.65
CA ALA A 147 8.77 1.08 5.19
C ALA A 147 8.07 2.30 4.56
N THR A 148 8.67 2.88 3.53
CA THR A 148 8.14 4.02 2.75
C THR A 148 8.30 3.78 1.25
N LYS A 149 9.51 4.02 0.71
CA LYS A 149 9.80 3.88 -0.73
C LYS A 149 9.61 2.46 -1.25
N SER A 150 9.89 1.44 -0.44
CA SER A 150 9.65 0.04 -0.85
C SER A 150 8.16 -0.30 -0.96
N PHE A 151 7.31 0.29 -0.12
CA PHE A 151 5.86 0.17 -0.26
C PHE A 151 5.37 0.83 -1.56
N ILE A 152 5.75 2.09 -1.81
CA ILE A 152 5.41 2.82 -3.04
C ILE A 152 5.88 2.06 -4.28
N ALA A 153 7.13 1.58 -4.27
CA ALA A 153 7.68 0.78 -5.35
C ALA A 153 6.91 -0.54 -5.56
N SER A 154 6.41 -1.16 -4.48
CA SER A 154 5.57 -2.36 -4.60
C SER A 154 4.25 -2.06 -5.32
N LEU A 155 3.57 -0.96 -4.96
CA LEU A 155 2.33 -0.55 -5.63
C LEU A 155 2.57 -0.23 -7.11
N SER A 156 3.64 0.53 -7.41
CA SER A 156 4.04 0.87 -8.78
C SER A 156 4.33 -0.37 -9.62
N ALA A 157 5.09 -1.35 -9.09
CA ALA A 157 5.41 -2.58 -9.81
C ALA A 157 4.17 -3.42 -10.15
N MET A 158 3.20 -3.48 -9.22
CA MET A 158 1.95 -4.20 -9.44
C MET A 158 1.05 -3.52 -10.47
N ALA A 159 0.95 -2.19 -10.43
CA ALA A 159 0.23 -1.43 -11.45
C ALA A 159 0.89 -1.59 -12.83
N ALA A 160 2.23 -1.55 -12.89
CA ALA A 160 2.96 -1.78 -14.14
C ALA A 160 2.77 -3.21 -14.69
N LEU A 161 2.70 -4.23 -13.81
CA LEU A 161 2.37 -5.59 -14.23
C LEU A 161 0.97 -5.66 -14.85
N VAL A 162 -0.02 -5.01 -14.22
CA VAL A 162 -1.39 -4.98 -14.75
C VAL A 162 -1.45 -4.24 -16.09
N ALA A 163 -0.81 -3.08 -16.22
CA ALA A 163 -0.75 -2.32 -17.48
C ALA A 163 -0.18 -3.19 -18.61
N ALA A 164 0.94 -3.88 -18.38
CA ALA A 164 1.56 -4.77 -19.35
C ALA A 164 0.68 -6.00 -19.66
N TRP A 165 0.04 -6.59 -18.64
CA TRP A 165 -0.78 -7.79 -18.79
C TRP A 165 -2.07 -7.51 -19.58
N THR A 166 -2.75 -6.40 -19.28
CA THR A 166 -3.99 -5.96 -19.97
C THR A 166 -3.72 -5.20 -21.26
N ARG A 167 -2.49 -4.74 -21.50
CA ARG A 167 -2.13 -3.79 -22.56
C ARG A 167 -2.89 -2.47 -22.46
N ASP A 168 -3.12 -2.03 -21.21
CA ASP A 168 -3.79 -0.76 -20.94
C ASP A 168 -2.84 0.42 -21.19
N VAL A 169 -3.06 1.10 -22.32
CA VAL A 169 -2.22 2.23 -22.74
C VAL A 169 -2.38 3.42 -21.79
N ALA A 170 -3.59 3.69 -21.33
CA ALA A 170 -3.85 4.84 -20.43
C ALA A 170 -3.16 4.65 -19.08
N LEU A 171 -3.19 3.42 -18.53
CA LEU A 171 -2.47 3.12 -17.29
C LEU A 171 -0.95 3.17 -17.50
N ALA A 172 -0.44 2.72 -18.67
CA ALA A 172 0.98 2.78 -18.97
C ALA A 172 1.47 4.24 -19.07
N GLU A 173 0.75 5.11 -19.78
CA GLU A 173 1.05 6.56 -19.86
C GLU A 173 0.99 7.24 -18.48
N ALA A 174 0.01 6.85 -17.66
CA ALA A 174 -0.10 7.35 -16.29
C ALA A 174 1.08 6.88 -15.41
N LEU A 175 1.57 5.66 -15.59
CA LEU A 175 2.76 5.15 -14.91
C LEU A 175 4.03 5.93 -15.29
N ASP A 176 4.18 6.32 -16.56
CA ASP A 176 5.30 7.17 -17.00
C ASP A 176 5.28 8.55 -16.32
N ALA A 177 4.08 9.07 -16.04
CA ALA A 177 3.89 10.34 -15.35
C ALA A 177 3.99 10.24 -13.80
N LEU A 178 3.88 9.01 -13.23
CA LEU A 178 3.81 8.79 -11.78
C LEU A 178 5.01 9.37 -11.02
N PRO A 179 6.28 9.23 -11.46
CA PRO A 179 7.40 9.81 -10.72
C PRO A 179 7.30 11.32 -10.58
N GLY A 180 6.82 12.03 -11.61
CA GLY A 180 6.54 13.48 -11.56
C GLY A 180 5.45 13.79 -10.53
N ARG A 181 4.36 13.05 -10.55
CA ARG A 181 3.25 13.24 -9.62
C ARG A 181 3.63 12.96 -8.16
N LEU A 182 4.51 11.98 -7.92
CA LEU A 182 5.07 11.74 -6.60
C LEU A 182 5.95 12.90 -6.10
N ARG A 183 6.71 13.56 -7.00
CA ARG A 183 7.45 14.79 -6.64
C ARG A 183 6.50 15.92 -6.28
N ASP A 184 5.40 16.10 -7.01
CA ASP A 184 4.36 17.07 -6.67
C ASP A 184 3.77 16.76 -5.28
N ALA A 185 3.53 15.49 -4.97
CA ALA A 185 3.04 15.07 -3.66
C ALA A 185 4.04 15.32 -2.51
N CYS A 186 5.35 15.32 -2.80
CA CYS A 186 6.35 15.72 -1.81
C CYS A 186 6.29 17.22 -1.46
N ALA A 187 5.69 18.03 -2.33
CA ALA A 187 5.63 19.49 -2.18
C ALA A 187 4.29 19.99 -1.59
N VAL A 188 3.29 19.13 -1.41
CA VAL A 188 2.02 19.56 -0.82
C VAL A 188 2.19 19.86 0.68
N ASP A 189 1.44 20.86 1.14
CA ASP A 189 1.43 21.21 2.57
C ASP A 189 0.26 20.55 3.30
N TRP A 190 0.59 19.59 4.15
CA TRP A 190 -0.34 18.93 5.06
C TRP A 190 -0.06 19.28 6.53
N SER A 191 0.64 20.37 6.79
CA SER A 191 1.00 20.81 8.15
C SER A 191 -0.22 21.07 9.03
N ALA A 192 -1.38 21.42 8.44
CA ALA A 192 -2.63 21.59 9.17
C ALA A 192 -3.13 20.32 9.89
N ALA A 193 -2.68 19.13 9.48
CA ALA A 193 -3.00 17.88 10.16
C ALA A 193 -2.25 17.72 11.50
N ARG A 194 -1.09 18.37 11.66
CA ARG A 194 -0.19 18.18 12.81
C ARG A 194 -0.85 18.55 14.17
N PRO A 195 -1.46 19.72 14.34
CA PRO A 195 -2.10 20.08 15.61
C PRO A 195 -3.30 19.19 15.96
N VAL A 196 -3.90 18.50 14.99
CA VAL A 196 -4.99 17.54 15.21
C VAL A 196 -4.43 16.18 15.62
N LEU A 197 -3.41 15.69 14.92
CA LEU A 197 -2.88 14.32 15.11
C LEU A 197 -1.83 14.23 16.23
N ALA A 198 -1.11 15.31 16.52
CA ALA A 198 -0.09 15.29 17.58
C ALA A 198 -0.67 15.01 18.98
N PRO A 199 -1.79 15.59 19.43
CA PRO A 199 -2.40 15.27 20.71
C PRO A 199 -3.31 14.03 20.70
N ALA A 200 -3.67 13.49 19.53
CA ALA A 200 -4.65 12.42 19.42
C ALA A 200 -4.15 11.07 19.96
N ASP A 201 -5.01 10.34 20.66
CA ASP A 201 -4.74 8.97 21.10
C ASP A 201 -5.22 7.93 20.07
N SER A 202 -6.26 8.25 19.32
CA SER A 202 -6.89 7.36 18.33
C SER A 202 -7.12 8.08 17.01
N LEU A 203 -7.18 7.32 15.92
CA LEU A 203 -7.44 7.80 14.55
C LEU A 203 -8.16 6.71 13.76
N LEU A 204 -9.23 7.03 13.08
CA LEU A 204 -9.72 6.17 12.01
C LEU A 204 -9.12 6.62 10.66
N VAL A 205 -8.67 5.66 9.88
CA VAL A 205 -8.18 5.92 8.51
C VAL A 205 -9.11 5.21 7.52
N VAL A 206 -9.85 5.99 6.75
CA VAL A 206 -10.94 5.48 5.91
C VAL A 206 -10.57 5.57 4.45
N GLY A 207 -10.63 4.43 3.76
CA GLY A 207 -10.46 4.33 2.32
C GLY A 207 -11.52 3.43 1.69
N ARG A 208 -11.60 3.40 0.36
CA ARG A 208 -12.44 2.46 -0.39
C ARG A 208 -11.77 2.09 -1.71
N GLY A 209 -12.08 0.89 -2.24
CA GLY A 209 -11.46 0.44 -3.49
C GLY A 209 -9.93 0.41 -3.40
N TYR A 210 -9.27 0.97 -4.39
CA TYR A 210 -7.79 1.05 -4.44
C TYR A 210 -7.17 1.82 -3.25
N ALA A 211 -7.93 2.71 -2.60
CA ALA A 211 -7.45 3.48 -1.46
C ALA A 211 -7.48 2.69 -0.13
N LEU A 212 -8.25 1.59 -0.02
CA LEU A 212 -8.32 0.84 1.25
C LEU A 212 -6.96 0.25 1.68
N PRO A 213 -6.18 -0.42 0.83
CA PRO A 213 -4.85 -0.90 1.21
C PRO A 213 -3.88 0.21 1.61
N VAL A 214 -4.03 1.39 1.02
CA VAL A 214 -3.26 2.58 1.38
C VAL A 214 -3.70 3.11 2.75
N ALA A 215 -5.00 3.14 3.04
CA ALA A 215 -5.50 3.47 4.37
C ALA A 215 -4.96 2.50 5.46
N GLN A 216 -4.87 1.21 5.14
CA GLN A 216 -4.26 0.20 6.02
C GLN A 216 -2.79 0.51 6.30
N GLU A 217 -2.03 0.89 5.29
CA GLU A 217 -0.64 1.29 5.43
C GLU A 217 -0.49 2.58 6.26
N MET A 218 -1.32 3.59 6.00
CA MET A 218 -1.32 4.83 6.76
C MET A 218 -1.61 4.58 8.25
N ALA A 219 -2.58 3.73 8.55
CA ALA A 219 -2.89 3.34 9.93
C ALA A 219 -1.73 2.57 10.59
N LEU A 220 -1.03 1.69 9.84
CA LEU A 220 0.16 1.01 10.33
C LEU A 220 1.26 2.02 10.68
N LYS A 221 1.54 2.99 9.81
CA LYS A 221 2.55 4.03 10.07
C LYS A 221 2.18 4.89 11.27
N GLY A 222 0.91 5.24 11.45
CA GLY A 222 0.45 5.93 12.67
C GLY A 222 0.79 5.16 13.94
N LYS A 223 0.61 3.84 13.94
CA LYS A 223 0.99 2.97 15.06
C LYS A 223 2.49 2.88 15.25
N GLU A 224 3.24 2.63 14.19
CA GLU A 224 4.69 2.40 14.24
C GLU A 224 5.46 3.66 14.65
N THR A 225 5.14 4.81 14.03
CA THR A 225 5.95 6.03 14.16
C THR A 225 5.43 7.00 15.20
N CYS A 226 4.12 7.03 15.42
CA CYS A 226 3.47 8.00 16.33
C CYS A 226 2.89 7.37 17.60
N THR A 227 2.97 6.05 17.77
CA THR A 227 2.29 5.34 18.88
C THR A 227 0.79 5.72 18.94
N LEU A 228 0.19 6.01 17.80
CA LEU A 228 -1.20 6.40 17.64
C LEU A 228 -2.05 5.16 17.41
N HIS A 229 -3.12 4.96 18.18
CA HIS A 229 -4.06 3.86 17.92
C HIS A 229 -4.86 4.16 16.64
N ALA A 230 -4.27 3.86 15.50
CA ALA A 230 -4.88 4.10 14.19
C ALA A 230 -5.51 2.81 13.65
N GLU A 231 -6.78 2.88 13.26
CA GLU A 231 -7.51 1.75 12.68
C GLU A 231 -8.01 2.06 11.26
N PRO A 232 -7.75 1.14 10.28
CA PRO A 232 -8.19 1.34 8.91
C PRO A 232 -9.56 0.69 8.68
N PHE A 233 -10.45 1.39 7.98
CA PHE A 233 -11.74 0.84 7.55
C PHE A 233 -12.03 1.14 6.09
N SER A 234 -12.71 0.20 5.44
CA SER A 234 -13.46 0.52 4.24
C SER A 234 -14.61 1.46 4.61
N ALA A 235 -14.86 2.49 3.79
CA ALA A 235 -15.98 3.40 4.01
C ALA A 235 -17.32 2.66 4.20
N ALA A 236 -17.53 1.51 3.54
CA ALA A 236 -18.71 0.69 3.73
C ALA A 236 -18.69 -0.01 5.10
N GLU A 237 -17.60 -0.71 5.44
CA GLU A 237 -17.50 -1.50 6.67
C GLU A 237 -17.55 -0.64 7.95
N LEU A 238 -17.08 0.61 7.88
CA LEU A 238 -17.16 1.55 8.99
C LEU A 238 -18.61 1.70 9.50
N LEU A 239 -19.60 1.67 8.61
CA LEU A 239 -21.00 1.83 8.95
C LEU A 239 -21.62 0.59 9.62
N HIS A 240 -20.96 -0.56 9.57
CA HIS A 240 -21.42 -1.83 10.13
C HIS A 240 -20.99 -2.06 11.58
N GLY A 241 -20.81 -0.99 12.36
CA GLY A 241 -20.48 -1.05 13.79
C GLY A 241 -19.41 -0.07 14.22
N PRO A 242 -18.22 -0.03 13.59
CA PRO A 242 -17.10 0.82 14.04
C PRO A 242 -17.39 2.31 14.10
N VAL A 243 -18.37 2.79 13.36
CA VAL A 243 -18.88 4.19 13.43
C VAL A 243 -19.35 4.59 14.84
N ALA A 244 -19.64 3.62 15.71
CA ALA A 244 -20.00 3.88 17.11
C ALA A 244 -18.81 4.40 17.95
N LEU A 245 -17.57 4.30 17.46
CA LEU A 245 -16.38 4.88 18.11
C LEU A 245 -16.26 6.38 17.90
N VAL A 246 -17.01 6.93 16.93
CA VAL A 246 -16.89 8.32 16.52
C VAL A 246 -17.81 9.20 17.38
N ASP A 247 -17.20 10.12 18.09
CA ASP A 247 -17.86 11.17 18.89
C ASP A 247 -17.33 12.57 18.51
N GLU A 248 -17.71 13.58 19.29
CA GLU A 248 -17.33 14.97 19.04
C GLU A 248 -15.81 15.16 19.04
N GLY A 249 -15.28 15.66 17.94
CA GLY A 249 -13.84 15.93 17.77
C GLY A 249 -12.99 14.70 17.45
N PHE A 250 -13.59 13.49 17.33
CA PHE A 250 -12.82 12.29 16.99
C PHE A 250 -12.16 12.41 15.60
N PRO A 251 -10.82 12.25 15.48
CA PRO A 251 -10.13 12.44 14.22
C PRO A 251 -10.35 11.28 13.25
N VAL A 252 -10.75 11.62 12.04
CA VAL A 252 -10.90 10.66 10.93
C VAL A 252 -10.15 11.16 9.71
N LEU A 253 -9.13 10.42 9.27
CA LEU A 253 -8.43 10.64 8.00
C LEU A 253 -9.15 9.88 6.89
N LEU A 254 -9.70 10.61 5.94
CA LEU A 254 -10.53 10.07 4.87
C LEU A 254 -9.85 10.25 3.51
N LEU A 255 -9.68 9.16 2.77
CA LEU A 255 -9.11 9.15 1.42
C LEU A 255 -10.26 9.22 0.40
N ALA A 256 -10.51 10.40 -0.15
CA ALA A 256 -11.57 10.64 -1.14
C ALA A 256 -10.95 10.74 -2.55
N MET A 257 -10.70 9.58 -3.15
CA MET A 257 -10.06 9.48 -4.47
C MET A 257 -11.07 9.73 -5.60
N PRO A 258 -10.66 10.33 -6.73
CA PRO A 258 -11.52 10.64 -7.87
C PRO A 258 -11.78 9.40 -8.73
N ASP A 259 -12.47 8.42 -8.14
CA ASP A 259 -12.85 7.17 -8.79
C ASP A 259 -14.35 6.85 -8.58
N THR A 260 -14.80 5.69 -9.02
CA THR A 260 -16.19 5.24 -8.90
C THR A 260 -16.67 5.09 -7.45
N THR A 261 -15.76 5.09 -6.47
CA THR A 261 -16.11 4.95 -5.04
C THR A 261 -16.36 6.31 -4.37
N LEU A 262 -16.01 7.42 -5.01
CA LEU A 262 -16.03 8.77 -4.42
C LEU A 262 -17.40 9.12 -3.81
N GLY A 263 -18.50 8.91 -4.55
CA GLY A 263 -19.84 9.25 -4.06
C GLY A 263 -20.15 8.60 -2.71
N GLY A 264 -19.88 7.30 -2.57
CA GLY A 264 -20.08 6.59 -1.30
C GLY A 264 -19.14 7.04 -0.18
N VAL A 265 -17.93 7.48 -0.51
CA VAL A 265 -16.98 8.06 0.46
C VAL A 265 -17.48 9.41 0.96
N LEU A 266 -18.01 10.27 0.07
CA LEU A 266 -18.59 11.56 0.44
C LEU A 266 -19.83 11.40 1.33
N ASP A 267 -20.66 10.40 1.09
CA ASP A 267 -21.83 10.13 1.94
C ASP A 267 -21.40 9.73 3.35
N VAL A 268 -20.35 8.91 3.47
CA VAL A 268 -19.75 8.57 4.77
C VAL A 268 -19.16 9.82 5.45
N ALA A 269 -18.45 10.67 4.70
CA ALA A 269 -17.92 11.92 5.23
C ALA A 269 -19.00 12.82 5.82
N ARG A 270 -20.12 13.02 5.09
CA ARG A 270 -21.27 13.81 5.57
C ARG A 270 -21.86 13.24 6.86
N ARG A 271 -21.97 11.91 6.94
CA ARG A 271 -22.49 11.23 8.12
C ARG A 271 -21.55 11.38 9.33
N LEU A 272 -20.25 11.18 9.15
CA LEU A 272 -19.25 11.35 10.21
C LEU A 272 -19.21 12.79 10.74
N ARG A 273 -19.29 13.77 9.83
CA ARG A 273 -19.37 15.18 10.19
C ARG A 273 -20.63 15.50 11.01
N ALA A 274 -21.77 14.91 10.64
CA ALA A 274 -23.03 15.08 11.39
C ALA A 274 -22.97 14.45 12.80
N GLN A 275 -22.04 13.50 13.04
CA GLN A 275 -21.77 12.90 14.34
C GLN A 275 -20.73 13.70 15.17
N GLY A 276 -20.16 14.78 14.61
CA GLY A 276 -19.17 15.61 15.30
C GLY A 276 -17.72 15.20 15.06
N ALA A 277 -17.41 14.24 14.17
CA ALA A 277 -16.06 13.86 13.82
C ALA A 277 -15.24 15.06 13.30
N HIS A 278 -13.96 15.12 13.63
CA HIS A 278 -12.99 16.02 12.99
C HIS A 278 -12.45 15.36 11.72
N LEU A 279 -12.89 15.84 10.56
CA LEU A 279 -12.53 15.25 9.27
C LEU A 279 -11.24 15.85 8.70
N LEU A 280 -10.21 14.99 8.56
CA LEU A 280 -9.05 15.27 7.72
C LEU A 280 -9.31 14.59 6.37
N VAL A 281 -9.44 15.34 5.27
CA VAL A 281 -9.79 14.76 3.97
C VAL A 281 -8.65 14.94 2.98
N ALA A 282 -8.04 13.82 2.57
CA ALA A 282 -7.04 13.78 1.53
C ALA A 282 -7.72 13.58 0.16
N SER A 283 -7.66 14.59 -0.70
CA SER A 283 -8.31 14.55 -2.00
C SER A 283 -7.73 15.58 -2.99
N ALA A 284 -7.90 15.31 -4.28
CA ALA A 284 -7.76 16.28 -5.35
C ALA A 284 -9.11 16.89 -5.79
N VAL A 285 -10.23 16.45 -5.18
CA VAL A 285 -11.59 16.84 -5.56
C VAL A 285 -12.08 17.97 -4.66
N PRO A 286 -12.41 19.17 -5.20
CA PRO A 286 -12.84 20.32 -4.40
C PRO A 286 -14.06 20.03 -3.50
N GLU A 287 -15.05 19.27 -4.00
CA GLU A 287 -16.23 18.88 -3.22
C GLU A 287 -15.87 18.07 -1.97
N ALA A 288 -14.89 17.18 -2.09
CA ALA A 288 -14.41 16.39 -0.95
C ALA A 288 -13.68 17.26 0.07
N LEU A 289 -12.81 18.16 -0.40
CA LEU A 289 -12.09 19.09 0.46
C LEU A 289 -13.03 20.07 1.19
N ALA A 290 -14.16 20.44 0.59
CA ALA A 290 -15.18 21.30 1.21
C ALA A 290 -15.90 20.63 2.41
N LEU A 291 -15.83 19.31 2.53
CA LEU A 291 -16.38 18.57 3.69
C LEU A 291 -15.39 18.49 4.87
N ALA A 292 -14.11 18.82 4.64
CA ALA A 292 -13.06 18.68 5.65
C ALA A 292 -13.06 19.82 6.66
N ASP A 293 -12.82 19.48 7.94
CA ASP A 293 -12.36 20.45 8.94
C ASP A 293 -10.87 20.76 8.74
N THR A 294 -10.11 19.76 8.29
CA THR A 294 -8.71 19.89 7.90
C THR A 294 -8.54 19.37 6.46
N PRO A 295 -8.60 20.22 5.45
CA PRO A 295 -8.36 19.81 4.06
C PRO A 295 -6.90 19.45 3.83
N LEU A 296 -6.67 18.31 3.15
CA LEU A 296 -5.37 17.78 2.79
C LEU A 296 -5.30 17.65 1.26
N PRO A 297 -4.99 18.74 0.54
CA PRO A 297 -5.02 18.74 -0.90
C PRO A 297 -3.97 17.81 -1.50
N LEU A 298 -4.35 17.11 -2.56
CA LEU A 298 -3.48 16.28 -3.38
C LEU A 298 -3.21 16.98 -4.74
N PRO A 299 -2.12 16.64 -5.43
CA PRO A 299 -1.89 17.05 -6.81
C PRO A 299 -3.04 16.62 -7.72
N ALA A 300 -3.11 17.21 -8.93
CA ALA A 300 -4.12 16.85 -9.92
C ALA A 300 -4.17 15.32 -10.15
N PRO A 301 -5.35 14.73 -10.33
CA PRO A 301 -5.50 13.29 -10.54
C PRO A 301 -4.66 12.79 -11.71
N LEU A 302 -4.19 11.56 -11.61
CA LEU A 302 -3.38 10.91 -12.62
C LEU A 302 -4.15 9.71 -13.25
N HIS A 303 -4.50 8.77 -12.42
CA HIS A 303 -5.27 7.58 -12.79
C HIS A 303 -5.88 6.95 -11.52
N PRO A 304 -7.12 6.43 -11.54
CA PRO A 304 -7.79 5.87 -10.37
C PRO A 304 -6.96 4.82 -9.60
N MET A 305 -6.23 3.98 -10.33
CA MET A 305 -5.34 2.99 -9.71
C MET A 305 -4.10 3.62 -9.08
N LEU A 306 -3.61 4.77 -9.54
CA LEU A 306 -2.35 5.37 -9.10
C LEU A 306 -2.53 6.50 -8.07
N ASP A 307 -3.68 7.16 -8.04
CA ASP A 307 -3.93 8.28 -7.12
C ASP A 307 -3.75 7.92 -5.64
N PRO A 308 -4.09 6.71 -5.16
CA PRO A 308 -3.75 6.31 -3.79
C PRO A 308 -2.25 6.25 -3.51
N ILE A 309 -1.41 5.97 -4.53
CA ILE A 309 0.06 5.97 -4.37
C ILE A 309 0.56 7.40 -4.14
N VAL A 310 -0.06 8.37 -4.81
CA VAL A 310 0.24 9.81 -4.62
C VAL A 310 -0.16 10.25 -3.21
N ALA A 311 -1.28 9.77 -2.69
CA ALA A 311 -1.76 10.10 -1.35
C ALA A 311 -0.81 9.58 -0.25
N VAL A 312 -0.32 8.34 -0.35
CA VAL A 312 0.60 7.80 0.66
C VAL A 312 1.96 8.48 0.65
N GLN A 313 2.42 8.99 -0.52
CA GLN A 313 3.64 9.78 -0.61
C GLN A 313 3.54 11.05 0.26
N ALA A 314 2.47 11.81 0.13
CA ALA A 314 2.23 13.01 0.94
C ALA A 314 2.10 12.66 2.44
N PHE A 315 1.40 11.56 2.74
CA PHE A 315 1.19 11.09 4.09
C PHE A 315 2.50 10.76 4.82
N TYR A 316 3.47 10.13 4.18
CA TYR A 316 4.74 9.78 4.84
C TYR A 316 5.48 11.01 5.35
N LEU A 317 5.46 12.11 4.60
CA LEU A 317 6.11 13.36 5.02
C LEU A 317 5.37 14.04 6.18
N MET A 318 4.05 13.93 6.19
CA MET A 318 3.19 14.48 7.26
C MET A 318 3.35 13.66 8.54
N ILE A 319 3.28 12.34 8.47
CA ILE A 319 3.32 11.49 9.68
C ILE A 319 4.71 11.49 10.34
N ASP A 320 5.80 11.65 9.58
CA ASP A 320 7.14 11.89 10.10
C ASP A 320 7.19 13.18 10.95
N ALA A 321 6.55 14.25 10.47
CA ALA A 321 6.46 15.49 11.22
C ALA A 321 5.57 15.37 12.48
N VAL A 322 4.46 14.63 12.41
CA VAL A 322 3.62 14.32 13.58
C VAL A 322 4.40 13.52 14.64
N ALA A 323 5.24 12.55 14.22
CA ALA A 323 6.09 11.82 15.16
C ALA A 323 7.04 12.74 15.91
N ALA A 324 7.65 13.71 15.22
CA ALA A 324 8.51 14.72 15.85
C ALA A 324 7.74 15.61 16.82
N ASP A 325 6.52 16.05 16.49
CA ASP A 325 5.67 16.85 17.37
C ASP A 325 5.25 16.08 18.65
N ARG A 326 5.14 14.75 18.54
CA ARG A 326 4.90 13.87 19.71
C ARG A 326 6.17 13.54 20.49
N GLY A 327 7.32 14.08 20.11
CA GLY A 327 8.62 13.79 20.74
C GLY A 327 9.12 12.37 20.47
N LEU A 328 8.68 11.75 19.35
CA LEU A 328 9.04 10.38 18.94
C LEU A 328 10.04 10.40 17.77
N ASP A 329 10.84 9.34 17.69
CA ASP A 329 11.77 9.11 16.59
C ASP A 329 11.22 8.00 15.69
N PRO A 330 10.75 8.30 14.46
CA PRO A 330 10.20 7.30 13.55
C PRO A 330 11.23 6.26 13.08
N ASP A 331 12.54 6.56 13.21
CA ASP A 331 13.60 5.62 12.88
C ASP A 331 13.90 4.65 14.04
N ARG A 332 13.37 4.94 15.24
CA ARG A 332 13.49 4.11 16.46
C ARG A 332 12.12 3.88 17.10
N PRO A 333 11.19 3.24 16.40
CA PRO A 333 9.85 3.03 16.94
C PRO A 333 9.92 2.18 18.21
N ARG A 334 9.03 2.50 19.14
CA ARG A 334 8.96 1.82 20.44
C ARG A 334 8.76 0.32 20.25
N ALA A 335 9.51 -0.49 20.98
CA ALA A 335 9.46 -1.96 20.95
C ALA A 335 9.86 -2.64 19.63
N LEU A 336 10.34 -1.89 18.62
CA LEU A 336 10.89 -2.45 17.40
C LEU A 336 12.41 -2.20 17.35
N THR A 337 13.19 -3.27 17.39
CA THR A 337 14.67 -3.18 17.37
C THR A 337 15.26 -3.30 15.97
N GLY A 338 14.41 -3.48 14.95
CA GLY A 338 14.79 -3.64 13.54
C GLY A 338 13.61 -4.14 12.70
N LYS A 339 13.83 -4.31 11.40
CA LYS A 339 12.85 -4.92 10.51
C LYS A 339 12.61 -6.38 10.94
N VAL A 340 11.35 -6.75 11.06
CA VAL A 340 10.96 -8.11 11.47
C VAL A 340 11.22 -9.06 10.31
N VAL A 341 12.21 -9.93 10.45
CA VAL A 341 12.55 -10.97 9.45
C VAL A 341 11.91 -12.31 9.80
N ARG A 342 11.78 -12.60 11.11
CA ARG A 342 11.19 -13.86 11.58
C ARG A 342 9.95 -13.58 12.41
N THR A 343 8.85 -14.20 12.02
CA THR A 343 7.66 -14.37 12.86
C THR A 343 7.63 -15.81 13.33
N VAL A 344 7.43 -16.01 14.64
CA VAL A 344 7.44 -17.34 15.29
C VAL A 344 6.34 -18.24 14.73
#